data_20bccb5eb89a43b74836545e0dabd683
#
_entry.id   20bccb5eb89a43b74836545e0dabd683
#
_cell.length_a   1.000
_cell.length_b   1.000
_cell.length_c   1.000
_cell.angle_alpha   90.00
_cell.angle_beta   90.00
_cell.angle_gamma   90.00
#
_symmetry.space_group_name_H-M   'P 1'
#
loop_
_entity.id
_entity.type
_entity.pdbx_description
1 polymer ?
#
loop_
_entity_poly.entity_id
_entity_poly.type
_entity_poly.pdbx_seq_one_letter_code
_entity_poly.pdbx_strand_id
1 'polypeptide(L)'
;AERCERAGFDGIEIHGAHGYLICQFLGSRTNRRVDRWGGDLEGRSLFLREVISEVRNRTSERFLVCVRISPEHEVGVKLAESLELSKMMGGWGVDMIHISCWDAFKGPRGEDDPRTITRIFRDELGDDAAIISTGSVWDASDAQFVIDEGADMVGVARVAIAHSDWATGLNDGGYSPERPPFTPEHLISQGLSQVFVDYMRRWQGFVTDGRSE
;
A
#
# COMPACT_ATOMS: atom_id res chain seq x y z
N ALA A 1 -11.45 -14.31 0.99
CA ALA A 1 -11.81 -14.11 -0.42
C ALA A 1 -13.23 -14.64 -0.69
N GLU A 2 -13.48 -15.93 -0.65
CA GLU A 2 -14.79 -16.55 -0.94
C GLU A 2 -15.99 -15.87 -0.24
N ARG A 3 -15.84 -15.50 1.04
CA ARG A 3 -16.89 -14.78 1.78
C ARG A 3 -17.11 -13.36 1.26
N CYS A 4 -16.03 -12.69 0.84
CA CYS A 4 -16.11 -11.34 0.27
C CYS A 4 -16.82 -11.39 -1.09
N GLU A 5 -16.48 -12.32 -1.96
CA GLU A 5 -17.14 -12.49 -3.24
C GLU A 5 -18.63 -12.80 -3.07
N ARG A 6 -18.99 -13.72 -2.16
CA ARG A 6 -20.38 -14.03 -1.84
C ARG A 6 -21.16 -12.86 -1.24
N ALA A 7 -20.47 -11.93 -0.60
CA ALA A 7 -21.05 -10.70 -0.07
C ALA A 7 -21.15 -9.57 -1.11
N GLY A 8 -20.68 -9.81 -2.36
CA GLY A 8 -20.75 -8.85 -3.46
C GLY A 8 -19.59 -7.88 -3.56
N PHE A 9 -18.44 -8.17 -2.93
CA PHE A 9 -17.21 -7.41 -3.16
C PHE A 9 -16.60 -7.80 -4.51
N ASP A 10 -15.99 -6.83 -5.19
CA ASP A 10 -15.35 -7.03 -6.50
C ASP A 10 -13.97 -7.70 -6.38
N GLY A 11 -13.33 -7.61 -5.21
CA GLY A 11 -12.00 -8.17 -5.00
C GLY A 11 -11.53 -8.09 -3.55
N ILE A 12 -10.28 -8.51 -3.34
CA ILE A 12 -9.57 -8.39 -2.06
C ILE A 12 -8.14 -7.89 -2.25
N GLU A 13 -7.58 -7.31 -1.20
CA GLU A 13 -6.15 -7.01 -1.12
C GLU A 13 -5.47 -7.93 -0.11
N ILE A 14 -4.47 -8.69 -0.57
CA ILE A 14 -3.60 -9.52 0.26
C ILE A 14 -2.50 -8.63 0.85
N HIS A 15 -2.42 -8.56 2.17
CA HIS A 15 -1.48 -7.68 2.84
C HIS A 15 -0.09 -8.31 2.98
N GLY A 16 0.80 -8.01 2.05
CA GLY A 16 2.20 -8.46 2.03
C GLY A 16 3.22 -7.39 2.47
N ALA A 17 2.78 -6.33 3.16
CA ALA A 17 3.58 -5.15 3.48
C ALA A 17 3.83 -4.96 4.99
N HIS A 18 4.57 -3.91 5.34
CA HIS A 18 4.71 -3.29 6.67
C HIS A 18 5.26 -4.21 7.77
N GLY A 19 6.05 -5.22 7.43
CA GLY A 19 6.64 -6.14 8.41
C GLY A 19 5.65 -7.13 9.02
N TYR A 20 4.41 -7.24 8.49
CA TYR A 20 3.45 -8.26 8.92
C TYR A 20 3.79 -9.63 8.31
N LEU A 21 2.99 -10.66 8.60
CA LEU A 21 3.34 -12.06 8.38
C LEU A 21 3.93 -12.35 6.99
N ILE A 22 3.24 -11.98 5.92
CA ILE A 22 3.73 -12.22 4.56
C ILE A 22 5.04 -11.46 4.31
N CYS A 23 5.10 -10.18 4.72
CA CYS A 23 6.32 -9.37 4.60
C CYS A 23 7.50 -9.99 5.38
N GLN A 24 7.24 -10.60 6.53
CA GLN A 24 8.28 -11.32 7.29
C GLN A 24 8.77 -12.58 6.58
N PHE A 25 7.90 -13.29 5.84
CA PHE A 25 8.32 -14.40 4.99
C PHE A 25 9.18 -13.91 3.82
N LEU A 26 8.82 -12.79 3.19
CA LEU A 26 9.58 -12.19 2.09
C LEU A 26 10.95 -11.65 2.54
N GLY A 27 11.03 -11.12 3.76
CA GLY A 27 12.22 -10.45 4.27
C GLY A 27 13.37 -11.40 4.60
N SER A 28 14.54 -11.16 3.99
CA SER A 28 15.74 -11.99 4.17
C SER A 28 16.34 -11.90 5.58
N ARG A 29 16.02 -10.87 6.37
CA ARG A 29 16.49 -10.73 7.76
C ARG A 29 15.59 -11.47 8.75
N THR A 30 14.30 -11.58 8.48
CA THR A 30 13.33 -12.24 9.35
C THR A 30 13.13 -13.70 8.97
N ASN A 31 13.07 -14.01 7.69
CA ASN A 31 12.94 -15.38 7.22
C ASN A 31 14.32 -16.04 7.10
N ARG A 32 14.72 -16.75 8.16
CA ARG A 32 15.98 -17.51 8.24
C ARG A 32 15.77 -19.02 8.10
N ARG A 33 14.63 -19.40 7.51
CA ARG A 33 14.28 -20.82 7.29
C ARG A 33 15.21 -21.45 6.27
N VAL A 34 15.47 -22.74 6.45
CA VAL A 34 16.29 -23.58 5.55
C VAL A 34 15.48 -24.65 4.84
N ASP A 35 14.15 -24.61 5.02
CA ASP A 35 13.19 -25.44 4.31
C ASP A 35 12.62 -24.72 3.08
N ARG A 36 11.65 -25.34 2.39
CA ARG A 36 11.04 -24.79 1.18
C ARG A 36 10.45 -23.39 1.30
N TRP A 37 10.24 -22.89 2.52
CA TRP A 37 9.64 -21.58 2.80
C TRP A 37 10.68 -20.48 3.03
N GLY A 38 11.96 -20.73 2.84
CA GLY A 38 13.05 -19.80 3.08
C GLY A 38 14.13 -19.88 2.01
N GLY A 39 15.30 -19.33 2.30
CA GLY A 39 16.42 -19.31 1.36
C GLY A 39 16.37 -18.14 0.37
N ASP A 40 16.31 -18.43 -0.92
CA ASP A 40 16.23 -17.44 -1.99
C ASP A 40 14.85 -16.76 -2.07
N LEU A 41 14.67 -15.86 -3.03
CA LEU A 41 13.42 -15.13 -3.22
C LEU A 41 12.26 -16.08 -3.55
N GLU A 42 12.50 -17.12 -4.35
CA GLU A 42 11.48 -18.10 -4.71
C GLU A 42 10.94 -18.82 -3.47
N GLY A 43 11.83 -19.35 -2.61
CA GLY A 43 11.43 -20.01 -1.36
C GLY A 43 10.75 -19.04 -0.38
N ARG A 44 11.26 -17.81 -0.23
CA ARG A 44 10.68 -16.80 0.67
C ARG A 44 9.31 -16.29 0.19
N SER A 45 9.06 -16.29 -1.11
CA SER A 45 7.78 -15.87 -1.71
C SER A 45 6.74 -17.01 -1.79
N LEU A 46 7.14 -18.24 -1.55
CA LEU A 46 6.25 -19.40 -1.68
C LEU A 46 5.00 -19.29 -0.81
N PHE A 47 5.10 -18.73 0.42
CA PHE A 47 3.94 -18.53 1.27
C PHE A 47 2.91 -17.59 0.64
N LEU A 48 3.35 -16.49 0.07
CA LEU A 48 2.47 -15.56 -0.66
C LEU A 48 1.85 -16.24 -1.88
N ARG A 49 2.64 -17.00 -2.65
CA ARG A 49 2.17 -17.74 -3.84
C ARG A 49 1.08 -18.74 -3.49
N GLU A 50 1.24 -19.50 -2.42
CA GLU A 50 0.24 -20.48 -1.95
C GLU A 50 -1.05 -19.77 -1.51
N VAL A 51 -0.96 -18.60 -0.84
CA VAL A 51 -2.13 -17.78 -0.47
C VAL A 51 -2.86 -17.30 -1.72
N ILE A 52 -2.15 -16.77 -2.73
CA ILE A 52 -2.74 -16.31 -4.00
C ILE A 52 -3.42 -17.48 -4.71
N SER A 53 -2.73 -18.62 -4.81
CA SER A 53 -3.27 -19.83 -5.44
C SER A 53 -4.56 -20.30 -4.77
N GLU A 54 -4.61 -20.31 -3.44
CA GLU A 54 -5.80 -20.72 -2.69
C GLU A 54 -6.95 -19.71 -2.86
N VAL A 55 -6.65 -18.40 -2.95
CA VAL A 55 -7.67 -17.38 -3.28
C VAL A 55 -8.25 -17.65 -4.66
N ARG A 56 -7.41 -17.84 -5.67
CA ARG A 56 -7.84 -18.08 -7.06
C ARG A 56 -8.66 -19.37 -7.20
N ASN A 57 -8.28 -20.42 -6.48
CA ASN A 57 -9.02 -21.70 -6.47
C ASN A 57 -10.42 -21.59 -5.87
N ARG A 58 -10.70 -20.56 -5.04
CA ARG A 58 -11.97 -20.39 -4.31
C ARG A 58 -12.81 -19.22 -4.80
N THR A 59 -12.35 -18.48 -5.77
CA THR A 59 -13.06 -17.32 -6.31
C THR A 59 -13.19 -17.43 -7.83
N SER A 60 -14.13 -16.67 -8.39
CA SER A 60 -14.30 -16.63 -9.84
C SER A 60 -13.15 -15.86 -10.53
N GLU A 61 -13.00 -16.05 -11.81
CA GLU A 61 -12.04 -15.32 -12.64
C GLU A 61 -12.26 -13.80 -12.65
N ARG A 62 -13.48 -13.36 -12.33
CA ARG A 62 -13.83 -11.93 -12.26
C ARG A 62 -13.47 -11.28 -10.93
N PHE A 63 -13.18 -12.08 -9.91
CA PHE A 63 -12.85 -11.56 -8.58
C PHE A 63 -11.43 -11.02 -8.58
N LEU A 64 -11.27 -9.74 -8.31
CA LEU A 64 -9.97 -9.07 -8.35
C LEU A 64 -9.09 -9.45 -7.16
N VAL A 65 -7.83 -9.73 -7.44
CA VAL A 65 -6.80 -10.01 -6.41
C VAL A 65 -5.72 -8.96 -6.50
N CYS A 66 -5.66 -8.11 -5.51
CA CYS A 66 -4.58 -7.15 -5.30
C CYS A 66 -3.59 -7.70 -4.27
N VAL A 67 -2.32 -7.40 -4.43
CA VAL A 67 -1.30 -7.68 -3.41
C VAL A 67 -0.60 -6.38 -3.03
N ARG A 68 -0.67 -6.04 -1.73
CA ARG A 68 0.04 -4.88 -1.19
C ARG A 68 1.42 -5.31 -0.69
N ILE A 69 2.47 -4.64 -1.15
CA ILE A 69 3.85 -4.89 -0.75
C ILE A 69 4.52 -3.59 -0.27
N SER A 70 5.50 -3.71 0.62
CA SER A 70 6.47 -2.64 0.86
C SER A 70 7.62 -2.82 -0.13
N PRO A 71 7.90 -1.84 -1.01
CA PRO A 71 8.99 -1.96 -1.98
C PRO A 71 10.35 -2.22 -1.34
N GLU A 72 10.54 -1.60 -0.16
CA GLU A 72 11.71 -1.73 0.69
C GLU A 72 11.26 -1.80 2.15
N HIS A 73 11.85 -2.70 2.94
CA HIS A 73 11.53 -2.78 4.36
C HIS A 73 12.71 -3.30 5.18
N GLU A 74 12.83 -2.83 6.42
CA GLU A 74 13.92 -3.20 7.35
C GLU A 74 13.99 -4.70 7.70
N VAL A 75 12.91 -5.45 7.49
CA VAL A 75 12.90 -6.91 7.63
C VAL A 75 13.76 -7.61 6.56
N GLY A 76 14.37 -6.87 5.66
CA GLY A 76 15.25 -7.36 4.60
C GLY A 76 14.56 -7.53 3.25
N VAL A 77 13.48 -6.78 3.00
CA VAL A 77 12.90 -6.62 1.67
C VAL A 77 13.67 -5.52 0.94
N LYS A 78 14.15 -5.82 -0.27
CA LYS A 78 14.92 -4.91 -1.13
C LYS A 78 14.14 -4.59 -2.40
N LEU A 79 14.33 -3.39 -2.95
CA LEU A 79 13.64 -2.94 -4.15
C LEU A 79 13.79 -3.91 -5.33
N ALA A 80 15.02 -4.37 -5.61
CA ALA A 80 15.28 -5.30 -6.71
C ALA A 80 14.48 -6.62 -6.55
N GLU A 81 14.40 -7.16 -5.31
CA GLU A 81 13.61 -8.36 -5.04
C GLU A 81 12.10 -8.09 -5.13
N SER A 82 11.65 -6.88 -4.77
CA SER A 82 10.24 -6.49 -4.87
C SER A 82 9.80 -6.34 -6.33
N LEU A 83 10.67 -5.84 -7.20
CA LEU A 83 10.41 -5.77 -8.65
C LEU A 83 10.33 -7.17 -9.26
N GLU A 84 11.26 -8.06 -8.92
CA GLU A 84 11.24 -9.45 -9.36
C GLU A 84 9.99 -10.17 -8.87
N LEU A 85 9.66 -10.05 -7.58
CA LEU A 85 8.43 -10.59 -7.00
C LEU A 85 7.19 -10.09 -7.74
N SER A 86 7.14 -8.81 -8.11
CA SER A 86 6.01 -8.23 -8.82
C SER A 86 5.81 -8.86 -10.20
N LYS A 87 6.89 -9.11 -10.93
CA LYS A 87 6.85 -9.86 -12.19
C LYS A 87 6.35 -11.30 -11.98
N MET A 88 6.82 -11.98 -10.92
CA MET A 88 6.35 -13.33 -10.59
C MET A 88 4.85 -13.35 -10.25
N MET A 89 4.35 -12.35 -9.52
CA MET A 89 2.95 -12.24 -9.10
C MET A 89 1.98 -12.12 -10.30
N GLY A 90 2.37 -11.47 -11.39
CA GLY A 90 1.59 -11.47 -12.64
C GLY A 90 1.33 -12.90 -13.15
N GLY A 91 2.35 -13.77 -13.14
CA GLY A 91 2.21 -15.18 -13.51
C GLY A 91 1.42 -16.03 -12.50
N TRP A 92 1.16 -15.54 -11.31
CA TRP A 92 0.34 -16.21 -10.28
C TRP A 92 -1.13 -15.78 -10.31
N GLY A 93 -1.49 -14.87 -11.22
CA GLY A 93 -2.84 -14.39 -11.39
C GLY A 93 -3.21 -13.21 -10.48
N VAL A 94 -2.25 -12.39 -10.09
CA VAL A 94 -2.50 -11.11 -9.41
C VAL A 94 -2.90 -10.08 -10.46
N ASP A 95 -4.00 -9.35 -10.21
CA ASP A 95 -4.52 -8.33 -11.12
C ASP A 95 -3.89 -6.95 -10.88
N MET A 96 -3.58 -6.66 -9.60
CA MET A 96 -3.07 -5.35 -9.20
C MET A 96 -1.96 -5.48 -8.16
N ILE A 97 -0.97 -4.61 -8.27
CA ILE A 97 0.12 -4.49 -7.29
C ILE A 97 -0.02 -3.15 -6.59
N HIS A 98 -0.18 -3.20 -5.26
CA HIS A 98 -0.24 -2.00 -4.43
C HIS A 98 1.13 -1.77 -3.78
N ILE A 99 1.87 -0.80 -4.29
CA ILE A 99 3.14 -0.37 -3.70
C ILE A 99 2.89 0.61 -2.57
N SER A 100 3.24 0.16 -1.35
CA SER A 100 3.12 0.97 -0.14
C SER A 100 4.45 1.65 0.15
N CYS A 101 4.69 2.78 -0.52
CA CYS A 101 5.81 3.64 -0.27
C CYS A 101 5.65 4.37 1.07
N TRP A 102 6.75 4.62 1.77
CA TRP A 102 6.72 5.54 2.91
C TRP A 102 6.40 6.97 2.43
N ASP A 103 7.00 7.33 1.30
CA ASP A 103 6.84 8.60 0.63
C ASP A 103 6.90 8.35 -0.88
N ALA A 104 5.80 8.56 -1.60
CA ALA A 104 5.69 8.28 -3.03
C ALA A 104 6.45 9.30 -3.90
N PHE A 105 6.90 10.40 -3.30
CA PHE A 105 7.64 11.47 -3.97
C PHE A 105 9.15 11.23 -3.98
N LYS A 106 9.62 10.14 -3.37
CA LYS A 106 11.05 9.82 -3.22
C LYS A 106 11.46 8.59 -3.99
N GLY A 107 12.73 8.59 -4.39
CA GLY A 107 13.41 7.43 -4.94
C GLY A 107 13.79 6.39 -3.89
N PRO A 108 14.48 5.32 -4.31
CA PRO A 108 14.91 4.23 -3.45
C PRO A 108 15.90 4.68 -2.37
N ARG A 109 15.91 3.99 -1.25
CA ARG A 109 16.77 4.34 -0.11
C ARG A 109 18.22 3.97 -0.40
N GLY A 110 19.10 4.97 -0.27
CA GLY A 110 20.55 4.76 -0.36
C GLY A 110 21.07 4.51 -1.78
N GLU A 111 20.24 4.73 -2.79
CA GLU A 111 20.60 4.69 -4.20
C GLU A 111 20.52 6.10 -4.79
N ASP A 112 21.40 6.40 -5.75
CA ASP A 112 21.38 7.67 -6.48
C ASP A 112 20.56 7.51 -7.77
N ASP A 113 19.28 7.13 -7.61
CA ASP A 113 18.30 7.06 -8.70
C ASP A 113 17.33 8.25 -8.55
N PRO A 114 17.24 9.13 -9.57
CA PRO A 114 16.35 10.29 -9.50
C PRO A 114 14.87 9.94 -9.64
N ARG A 115 14.55 8.70 -10.07
CA ARG A 115 13.16 8.27 -10.26
C ARG A 115 12.50 7.97 -8.93
N THR A 116 11.19 8.19 -8.86
CA THR A 116 10.38 7.67 -7.75
C THR A 116 10.28 6.15 -7.82
N ILE A 117 9.94 5.53 -6.67
CA ILE A 117 9.68 4.09 -6.64
C ILE A 117 8.52 3.73 -7.58
N THR A 118 7.48 4.57 -7.66
CA THR A 118 6.34 4.37 -8.58
C THR A 118 6.82 4.31 -10.04
N ARG A 119 7.65 5.27 -10.46
CA ARG A 119 8.23 5.29 -11.81
C ARG A 119 9.07 4.05 -12.09
N ILE A 120 9.90 3.63 -11.15
CA ILE A 120 10.73 2.42 -11.30
C ILE A 120 9.85 1.18 -11.50
N PHE A 121 8.78 1.02 -10.72
CA PHE A 121 7.85 -0.10 -10.90
C PHE A 121 7.16 -0.05 -12.26
N ARG A 122 6.70 1.13 -12.72
CA ARG A 122 6.08 1.27 -14.04
C ARG A 122 7.06 0.93 -15.16
N ASP A 123 8.29 1.45 -15.10
CA ASP A 123 9.33 1.16 -16.10
C ASP A 123 9.64 -0.34 -16.20
N GLU A 124 9.62 -1.06 -15.07
CA GLU A 124 9.95 -2.49 -15.00
C GLU A 124 8.79 -3.43 -15.32
N LEU A 125 7.55 -3.03 -15.03
CA LEU A 125 6.37 -3.86 -15.23
C LEU A 125 5.62 -3.52 -16.53
N GLY A 126 5.89 -2.35 -17.12
CA GLY A 126 5.14 -1.88 -18.29
C GLY A 126 3.65 -1.74 -17.97
N ASP A 127 2.81 -2.03 -18.97
CA ASP A 127 1.35 -1.98 -18.85
C ASP A 127 0.73 -3.34 -18.46
N ASP A 128 1.56 -4.35 -18.17
CA ASP A 128 1.10 -5.71 -17.86
C ASP A 128 0.49 -5.84 -16.45
N ALA A 129 0.69 -4.84 -15.58
CA ALA A 129 0.14 -4.83 -14.23
C ALA A 129 -0.47 -3.48 -13.89
N ALA A 130 -1.66 -3.49 -13.30
CA ALA A 130 -2.22 -2.29 -12.68
C ALA A 130 -1.48 -1.98 -11.37
N ILE A 131 -1.04 -0.72 -11.23
CA ILE A 131 -0.26 -0.25 -10.09
C ILE A 131 -1.10 0.72 -9.24
N ILE A 132 -1.25 0.39 -7.95
CA ILE A 132 -1.71 1.33 -6.93
C ILE A 132 -0.47 1.84 -6.22
N SER A 133 -0.30 3.16 -6.07
CA SER A 133 0.80 3.72 -5.29
C SER A 133 0.29 4.54 -4.12
N THR A 134 0.92 4.34 -2.96
CA THR A 134 0.55 5.00 -1.70
C THR A 134 1.80 5.55 -1.01
N GLY A 135 1.71 6.76 -0.46
CA GLY A 135 2.75 7.34 0.38
C GLY A 135 2.70 8.85 0.39
N SER A 136 2.34 9.43 1.52
CA SER A 136 2.34 10.89 1.76
C SER A 136 1.44 11.74 0.85
N VAL A 137 0.59 11.15 0.04
CA VAL A 137 -0.39 11.84 -0.80
C VAL A 137 -1.41 12.56 0.09
N TRP A 138 -1.65 13.84 -0.21
CA TRP A 138 -2.52 14.68 0.62
C TRP A 138 -3.59 15.43 -0.20
N ASP A 139 -3.22 16.08 -1.27
CA ASP A 139 -4.10 16.88 -2.11
C ASP A 139 -4.16 16.41 -3.56
N ALA A 140 -4.90 17.12 -4.41
CA ALA A 140 -5.10 16.78 -5.82
C ALA A 140 -3.79 16.81 -6.61
N SER A 141 -2.88 17.75 -6.31
CA SER A 141 -1.59 17.83 -6.99
C SER A 141 -0.67 16.68 -6.63
N ASP A 142 -0.70 16.25 -5.37
CA ASP A 142 0.00 15.06 -4.91
C ASP A 142 -0.52 13.80 -5.63
N ALA A 143 -1.86 13.67 -5.73
CA ALA A 143 -2.48 12.55 -6.42
C ALA A 143 -2.14 12.53 -7.91
N GLN A 144 -2.20 13.70 -8.58
CA GLN A 144 -1.85 13.81 -10.00
C GLN A 144 -0.38 13.45 -10.24
N PHE A 145 0.53 13.93 -9.38
CA PHE A 145 1.94 13.57 -9.47
C PHE A 145 2.15 12.04 -9.46
N VAL A 146 1.49 11.33 -8.54
CA VAL A 146 1.60 9.87 -8.44
C VAL A 146 1.07 9.17 -9.71
N ILE A 147 -0.02 9.68 -10.30
CA ILE A 147 -0.53 9.20 -11.60
C ILE A 147 0.47 9.49 -12.73
N ASP A 148 1.04 10.70 -12.78
CA ASP A 148 2.04 11.08 -13.79
C ASP A 148 3.33 10.23 -13.68
N GLU A 149 3.65 9.76 -12.49
CA GLU A 149 4.73 8.80 -12.24
C GLU A 149 4.38 7.36 -12.67
N GLY A 150 3.17 7.11 -13.14
CA GLY A 150 2.76 5.85 -13.78
C GLY A 150 1.91 4.93 -12.90
N ALA A 151 1.36 5.41 -11.78
CA ALA A 151 0.33 4.66 -11.09
C ALA A 151 -1.01 4.73 -11.84
N ASP A 152 -1.79 3.65 -11.81
CA ASP A 152 -3.16 3.62 -12.34
C ASP A 152 -4.16 4.12 -11.29
N MET A 153 -3.81 3.97 -10.01
CA MET A 153 -4.63 4.39 -8.88
C MET A 153 -3.75 4.93 -7.75
N VAL A 154 -4.33 5.82 -6.97
CA VAL A 154 -3.68 6.43 -5.81
C VAL A 154 -4.27 5.85 -4.52
N GLY A 155 -3.42 5.34 -3.65
CA GLY A 155 -3.79 4.91 -2.31
C GLY A 155 -3.57 6.03 -1.29
N VAL A 156 -4.53 6.25 -0.42
CA VAL A 156 -4.44 7.23 0.67
C VAL A 156 -4.78 6.60 2.01
N ALA A 157 -4.28 7.19 3.09
CA ALA A 157 -4.59 6.75 4.45
C ALA A 157 -4.88 7.95 5.37
N ARG A 158 -3.85 8.68 5.80
CA ARG A 158 -3.99 9.75 6.79
C ARG A 158 -4.95 10.86 6.38
N VAL A 159 -4.92 11.25 5.12
CA VAL A 159 -5.84 12.27 4.60
C VAL A 159 -7.28 11.79 4.64
N ALA A 160 -7.56 10.54 4.24
CA ALA A 160 -8.91 9.98 4.27
C ALA A 160 -9.42 9.73 5.71
N ILE A 161 -8.53 9.54 6.69
CA ILE A 161 -8.88 9.48 8.11
C ILE A 161 -9.36 10.87 8.60
N ALA A 162 -8.69 11.93 8.15
CA ALA A 162 -8.98 13.29 8.59
C ALA A 162 -10.07 13.99 7.76
N HIS A 163 -10.33 13.52 6.55
CA HIS A 163 -11.26 14.10 5.58
C HIS A 163 -12.01 12.97 4.89
N SER A 164 -13.18 12.60 5.43
CA SER A 164 -13.99 11.47 4.95
C SER A 164 -14.54 11.66 3.53
N ASP A 165 -14.60 12.91 3.07
CA ASP A 165 -15.05 13.32 1.75
C ASP A 165 -13.90 13.57 0.76
N TRP A 166 -12.66 13.24 1.12
CA TRP A 166 -11.45 13.55 0.35
C TRP A 166 -11.59 13.22 -1.15
N ALA A 167 -12.00 12.01 -1.48
CA ALA A 167 -12.13 11.56 -2.87
C ALA A 167 -13.18 12.38 -3.65
N THR A 168 -14.28 12.77 -3.00
CA THR A 168 -15.32 13.61 -3.59
C THR A 168 -14.83 15.04 -3.73
N GLY A 169 -14.11 15.54 -2.73
CA GLY A 169 -13.52 16.87 -2.71
C GLY A 169 -12.56 17.14 -3.87
N LEU A 170 -11.85 16.11 -4.34
CA LEU A 170 -10.94 16.26 -5.49
C LEU A 170 -11.62 16.72 -6.78
N ASN A 171 -12.95 16.58 -6.89
CA ASN A 171 -13.71 17.12 -8.03
C ASN A 171 -13.89 18.65 -7.97
N ASP A 172 -13.63 19.26 -6.81
CA ASP A 172 -13.65 20.71 -6.63
C ASP A 172 -12.23 21.26 -6.78
N GLY A 173 -11.99 22.03 -7.82
CA GLY A 173 -10.66 22.62 -8.11
C GLY A 173 -10.13 23.57 -7.03
N GLY A 174 -10.96 23.94 -6.06
CA GLY A 174 -10.58 24.72 -4.87
C GLY A 174 -10.34 23.90 -3.62
N TYR A 175 -10.55 22.57 -3.67
CA TYR A 175 -10.41 21.72 -2.50
C TYR A 175 -8.95 21.58 -2.06
N SER A 176 -8.68 22.01 -0.84
CA SER A 176 -7.37 21.93 -0.19
C SER A 176 -7.55 21.42 1.24
N PRO A 177 -7.42 20.10 1.46
CA PRO A 177 -7.63 19.51 2.77
C PRO A 177 -6.58 20.01 3.78
N GLU A 178 -7.04 20.37 4.97
CA GLU A 178 -6.15 20.78 6.06
C GLU A 178 -5.16 19.68 6.40
N ARG A 179 -3.93 20.08 6.75
CA ARG A 179 -2.88 19.16 7.19
C ARG A 179 -2.87 19.05 8.71
N PRO A 180 -2.39 17.92 9.30
CA PRO A 180 -2.31 17.77 10.75
C PRO A 180 -1.44 18.88 11.38
N PRO A 181 -1.64 19.17 12.69
CA PRO A 181 -2.41 18.38 13.64
C PRO A 181 -3.92 18.69 13.66
N PHE A 182 -4.74 17.68 13.93
CA PHE A 182 -6.20 17.79 14.03
C PHE A 182 -6.68 17.74 15.48
N THR A 183 -7.77 18.47 15.78
CA THR A 183 -8.44 18.32 17.07
C THR A 183 -9.29 17.03 17.11
N PRO A 184 -9.54 16.47 18.32
CA PRO A 184 -10.46 15.35 18.48
C PRO A 184 -11.85 15.62 17.88
N GLU A 185 -12.36 16.83 18.07
CA GLU A 185 -13.67 17.27 17.57
C GLU A 185 -13.74 17.21 16.04
N HIS A 186 -12.67 17.67 15.35
CA HIS A 186 -12.57 17.57 13.90
C HIS A 186 -12.64 16.09 13.47
N LEU A 187 -11.81 15.22 14.04
CA LEU A 187 -11.76 13.81 13.68
C LEU A 187 -13.09 13.08 13.94
N ILE A 188 -13.76 13.40 15.07
CA ILE A 188 -15.09 12.87 15.37
C ILE A 188 -16.11 13.36 14.34
N SER A 189 -16.07 14.62 13.90
CA SER A 189 -16.93 15.14 12.87
C SER A 189 -16.76 14.46 11.51
N GLN A 190 -15.56 13.89 11.27
CA GLN A 190 -15.25 13.06 10.09
C GLN A 190 -15.69 11.59 10.24
N GLY A 191 -16.38 11.25 11.33
CA GLY A 191 -16.95 9.93 11.55
C GLY A 191 -16.08 8.98 12.39
N LEU A 192 -14.97 9.43 12.96
CA LEU A 192 -14.14 8.59 13.82
C LEU A 192 -14.78 8.40 15.19
N SER A 193 -14.66 7.20 15.75
CA SER A 193 -14.98 6.97 17.16
C SER A 193 -13.90 7.56 18.07
N GLN A 194 -14.26 7.90 19.31
CA GLN A 194 -13.29 8.36 20.31
C GLN A 194 -12.12 7.38 20.49
N VAL A 195 -12.40 6.08 20.49
CA VAL A 195 -11.36 5.03 20.61
C VAL A 195 -10.37 5.11 19.44
N PHE A 196 -10.84 5.41 18.23
CA PHE A 196 -9.95 5.54 17.09
C PHE A 196 -9.18 6.86 17.10
N VAL A 197 -9.77 7.95 17.57
CA VAL A 197 -9.06 9.22 17.79
C VAL A 197 -7.91 9.01 18.78
N ASP A 198 -8.16 8.31 19.90
CA ASP A 198 -7.13 8.01 20.89
C ASP A 198 -6.03 7.11 20.34
N TYR A 199 -6.39 6.16 19.47
CA TYR A 199 -5.42 5.34 18.72
C TYR A 199 -4.55 6.20 17.80
N MET A 200 -5.11 7.21 17.12
CA MET A 200 -4.38 8.10 16.21
C MET A 200 -3.36 9.00 16.92
N ARG A 201 -3.43 9.19 18.24
CA ARG A 201 -2.41 9.88 19.05
C ARG A 201 -1.05 9.18 19.04
N ARG A 202 -0.98 7.92 18.62
CA ARG A 202 0.28 7.18 18.44
C ARG A 202 1.16 7.77 17.33
N TRP A 203 0.55 8.49 16.39
CA TRP A 203 1.27 9.21 15.36
C TRP A 203 1.53 10.63 15.82
N GLN A 204 2.80 10.88 16.17
CA GLN A 204 3.23 12.19 16.64
C GLN A 204 2.80 13.29 15.65
N GLY A 205 2.15 14.34 16.16
CA GLY A 205 1.71 15.48 15.38
C GLY A 205 0.43 15.25 14.56
N PHE A 206 -0.27 14.09 14.70
CA PHE A 206 -1.54 13.89 13.98
C PHE A 206 -2.75 14.42 14.77
N VAL A 207 -2.78 14.21 16.10
CA VAL A 207 -3.84 14.71 16.98
C VAL A 207 -3.28 15.72 17.95
N THR A 208 -3.98 16.85 18.15
CA THR A 208 -3.66 17.88 19.15
C THR A 208 -4.84 18.14 20.08
N ASP A 209 -4.57 18.47 21.34
CA ASP A 209 -5.60 18.86 22.31
C ASP A 209 -5.90 20.37 22.28
N GLY A 210 -5.43 21.09 21.27
CA GLY A 210 -5.69 22.54 21.12
C GLY A 210 -4.95 23.41 22.13
N ARG A 211 -4.02 22.87 22.91
CA ARG A 211 -3.12 23.66 23.75
C ARG A 211 -1.94 24.09 22.86
N SER A 212 -2.03 25.32 22.35
CA SER A 212 -0.86 26.03 21.84
C SER A 212 0.13 26.17 23.00
N GLU A 213 1.35 25.67 22.86
CA GLU A 213 2.45 26.09 23.69
C GLU A 213 2.79 27.56 23.39
#